data_6f417b541f6c7fd8bf6528c715cfc1e8
#
_entry.id   6f417b541f6c7fd8bf6528c715cfc1e8
#
_cell.length_a   1.000
_cell.length_b   1.000
_cell.length_c   1.000
_cell.angle_alpha   90.00
_cell.angle_beta   90.00
_cell.angle_gamma   90.00
#
_symmetry.space_group_name_H-M   'P 1'
#
loop_
_entity.id
_entity.type
_entity.pdbx_description
1 polymer ?
#
loop_
_entity_poly.entity_id
_entity_poly.type
_entity_poly.pdbx_seq_one_letter_code
_entity_poly.pdbx_strand_id
1 'polypeptide(L)'
;MIGAKLPLALLAAAFLTMPVAAAEPAVEPVAGELLIASAAIQDPRFHHAVILLLRHDDKGAFGIVINHRLTERPIAGLLAESGGQADQNAQDSAIEGNIRVFLGGPVEPSYGFVIHSGEYRRRETLTLDSGVAMTATKDILRDIGRHQGPEKYLFALGYAGWGAGQLEGEIARHDWFTTPGEPDLVFDAERGQLWERALARRSREL
;
A
#
# COMPACT_ATOMS: atom_id res chain seq x y z
N MET A 1 -8.83 83.51 33.09
CA MET A 1 -8.91 82.09 33.28
C MET A 1 -9.07 81.45 31.92
N ILE A 2 -7.97 80.90 31.40
CA ILE A 2 -7.86 80.43 30.01
C ILE A 2 -7.88 78.85 30.09
N GLY A 3 -8.96 78.23 29.61
CA GLY A 3 -9.16 76.81 29.57
C GLY A 3 -8.52 76.24 28.31
N ALA A 4 -7.44 75.48 28.48
CA ALA A 4 -6.78 74.77 27.37
C ALA A 4 -7.51 73.41 27.08
N LYS A 5 -8.03 73.25 25.86
CA LYS A 5 -8.58 71.98 25.36
C LYS A 5 -7.45 71.19 24.73
N LEU A 6 -7.15 69.99 25.28
CA LEU A 6 -6.30 68.98 24.65
C LEU A 6 -7.06 68.27 23.52
N PRO A 7 -6.42 68.04 22.36
CA PRO A 7 -7.03 67.19 21.34
C PRO A 7 -6.80 65.73 21.63
N LEU A 8 -7.88 64.94 21.55
CA LEU A 8 -7.91 63.48 21.65
C LEU A 8 -7.37 62.88 20.33
N ALA A 9 -6.14 62.35 20.37
CA ALA A 9 -5.57 61.63 19.21
C ALA A 9 -6.18 60.22 19.10
N LEU A 10 -6.92 59.98 18.02
CA LEU A 10 -7.46 58.67 17.68
C LEU A 10 -6.34 57.83 17.08
N LEU A 11 -5.89 56.78 17.79
CA LEU A 11 -4.92 55.80 17.30
C LEU A 11 -5.72 54.78 16.48
N ALA A 12 -5.62 54.85 15.15
CA ALA A 12 -6.18 53.86 14.24
C ALA A 12 -5.22 52.64 14.19
N ALA A 13 -5.59 51.53 14.81
CA ALA A 13 -4.89 50.27 14.69
C ALA A 13 -5.19 49.63 13.31
N ALA A 14 -4.23 49.65 12.40
CA ALA A 14 -4.31 48.94 11.14
C ALA A 14 -4.11 47.46 11.41
N PHE A 15 -5.16 46.66 11.37
CA PHE A 15 -5.08 45.20 11.33
C PHE A 15 -4.57 44.78 9.97
N LEU A 16 -3.29 44.38 9.91
CA LEU A 16 -2.70 43.73 8.75
C LEU A 16 -3.28 42.32 8.66
N THR A 17 -4.29 42.13 7.83
CA THR A 17 -4.77 40.76 7.48
C THR A 17 -3.77 40.12 6.58
N MET A 18 -2.94 39.22 7.15
CA MET A 18 -2.10 38.32 6.34
C MET A 18 -3.02 37.35 5.59
N PRO A 19 -2.82 37.16 4.27
CA PRO A 19 -3.55 36.11 3.56
C PRO A 19 -3.15 34.76 4.16
N VAL A 20 -4.13 34.03 4.68
CA VAL A 20 -3.96 32.60 4.96
C VAL A 20 -3.78 31.95 3.59
N ALA A 21 -2.56 31.47 3.30
CA ALA A 21 -2.35 30.64 2.14
C ALA A 21 -3.29 29.44 2.25
N ALA A 22 -4.22 29.33 1.31
CA ALA A 22 -5.04 28.12 1.20
C ALA A 22 -4.06 26.96 0.97
N ALA A 23 -4.06 25.99 1.90
CA ALA A 23 -3.34 24.74 1.68
C ALA A 23 -3.91 24.13 0.39
N GLU A 24 -3.02 23.84 -0.58
CA GLU A 24 -3.44 23.11 -1.76
C GLU A 24 -4.04 21.77 -1.30
N PRO A 25 -5.12 21.29 -1.97
CA PRO A 25 -5.72 20.01 -1.60
C PRO A 25 -4.65 18.91 -1.72
N ALA A 26 -4.34 18.26 -0.61
CA ALA A 26 -3.47 17.11 -0.62
C ALA A 26 -4.03 16.09 -1.62
N VAL A 27 -3.22 15.63 -2.56
CA VAL A 27 -3.62 14.60 -3.52
C VAL A 27 -3.85 13.32 -2.72
N GLU A 28 -5.12 12.91 -2.60
CA GLU A 28 -5.47 11.67 -1.92
C GLU A 28 -5.00 10.48 -2.76
N PRO A 29 -4.25 9.52 -2.18
CA PRO A 29 -3.80 8.36 -2.91
C PRO A 29 -4.98 7.50 -3.34
N VAL A 30 -4.91 6.93 -4.53
CA VAL A 30 -5.96 6.06 -5.07
C VAL A 30 -5.53 4.59 -5.07
N ALA A 31 -6.51 3.69 -5.05
CA ALA A 31 -6.23 2.26 -5.20
C ALA A 31 -5.45 2.01 -6.52
N GLY A 32 -4.40 1.20 -6.44
CA GLY A 32 -3.47 0.97 -7.55
C GLY A 32 -2.18 1.79 -7.46
N GLU A 33 -2.07 2.74 -6.55
CA GLU A 33 -0.81 3.43 -6.27
C GLU A 33 0.07 2.65 -5.29
N LEU A 34 1.36 2.96 -5.29
CA LEU A 34 2.32 2.52 -4.30
C LEU A 34 2.50 3.61 -3.24
N LEU A 35 2.40 3.22 -1.98
CA LEU A 35 2.88 4.01 -0.86
C LEU A 35 4.33 3.63 -0.57
N ILE A 36 5.19 4.64 -0.49
CA ILE A 36 6.62 4.48 -0.30
C ILE A 36 6.97 5.08 1.05
N ALA A 37 7.44 4.24 1.98
CA ALA A 37 7.84 4.70 3.30
C ALA A 37 8.94 5.76 3.21
N SER A 38 8.78 6.88 3.93
CA SER A 38 9.87 7.85 4.04
C SER A 38 11.02 7.26 4.88
N ALA A 39 12.23 7.77 4.67
CA ALA A 39 13.39 7.35 5.49
C ALA A 39 13.25 7.74 6.98
N ALA A 40 12.33 8.64 7.31
CA ALA A 40 12.07 9.12 8.66
C ALA A 40 10.97 8.34 9.39
N ILE A 41 10.32 7.37 8.74
CA ILE A 41 9.24 6.59 9.35
C ILE A 41 9.73 5.89 10.63
N GLN A 42 9.01 6.10 11.73
CA GLN A 42 9.45 5.62 13.05
C GLN A 42 9.08 4.15 13.30
N ASP A 43 8.08 3.63 12.61
CA ASP A 43 7.65 2.24 12.78
C ASP A 43 8.60 1.28 12.02
N PRO A 44 9.37 0.44 12.73
CA PRO A 44 10.35 -0.46 12.12
C PRO A 44 9.71 -1.50 11.19
N ARG A 45 8.42 -1.78 11.33
CA ARG A 45 7.68 -2.70 10.46
C ARG A 45 7.55 -2.17 9.03
N PHE A 46 7.63 -0.85 8.86
CA PHE A 46 7.52 -0.18 7.56
C PHE A 46 8.83 0.46 7.09
N HIS A 47 9.94 0.17 7.75
CA HIS A 47 11.24 0.68 7.31
C HIS A 47 11.53 0.24 5.85
N HIS A 48 11.72 1.21 4.95
CA HIS A 48 11.88 1.01 3.50
C HIS A 48 10.76 0.18 2.85
N ALA A 49 9.54 0.22 3.40
CA ALA A 49 8.41 -0.49 2.81
C ALA A 49 7.93 0.18 1.52
N VAL A 50 7.50 -0.66 0.57
CA VAL A 50 6.71 -0.28 -0.60
C VAL A 50 5.40 -1.06 -0.50
N ILE A 51 4.28 -0.35 -0.44
CA ILE A 51 2.95 -0.93 -0.22
C ILE A 51 2.09 -0.68 -1.45
N LEU A 52 1.55 -1.73 -2.06
CA LEU A 52 0.51 -1.60 -3.07
C LEU A 52 -0.83 -1.32 -2.38
N LEU A 53 -1.41 -0.16 -2.64
CA LEU A 53 -2.70 0.24 -2.11
C LEU A 53 -3.82 -0.46 -2.90
N LEU A 54 -4.60 -1.29 -2.22
CA LEU A 54 -5.65 -2.10 -2.85
C LEU A 54 -7.05 -1.48 -2.68
N ARG A 55 -7.23 -0.70 -1.62
CA ARG A 55 -8.45 0.06 -1.36
C ARG A 55 -8.13 1.31 -0.55
N HIS A 56 -8.82 2.40 -0.90
CA HIS A 56 -8.85 3.64 -0.13
C HIS A 56 -10.22 4.27 -0.29
N ASP A 57 -10.90 4.50 0.83
CA ASP A 57 -12.24 5.10 0.89
C ASP A 57 -12.41 5.85 2.23
N ASP A 58 -13.60 6.43 2.45
CA ASP A 58 -13.96 7.17 3.67
C ASP A 58 -13.90 6.34 4.97
N LYS A 59 -13.78 5.01 4.86
CA LYS A 59 -13.65 4.08 6.00
C LYS A 59 -12.19 3.73 6.30
N GLY A 60 -11.26 4.11 5.44
CA GLY A 60 -9.82 3.90 5.59
C GLY A 60 -9.16 3.24 4.38
N ALA A 61 -7.98 2.70 4.59
CA ALA A 61 -7.17 2.13 3.53
C ALA A 61 -6.69 0.71 3.84
N PHE A 62 -6.43 -0.04 2.77
CA PHE A 62 -5.92 -1.40 2.81
C PHE A 62 -4.85 -1.58 1.74
N GLY A 63 -3.68 -2.09 2.13
CA GLY A 63 -2.56 -2.30 1.22
C GLY A 63 -1.67 -3.48 1.63
N ILE A 64 -0.80 -3.91 0.71
CA ILE A 64 0.11 -5.03 0.92
C ILE A 64 1.54 -4.59 0.65
N VAL A 65 2.43 -4.82 1.62
CA VAL A 65 3.88 -4.63 1.44
C VAL A 65 4.38 -5.66 0.42
N ILE A 66 5.07 -5.18 -0.62
CA ILE A 66 5.48 -6.03 -1.75
C ILE A 66 6.99 -6.27 -1.86
N ASN A 67 7.80 -5.66 -0.99
CA ASN A 67 9.26 -5.74 -1.06
C ASN A 67 9.94 -6.41 0.16
N HIS A 68 9.24 -6.71 1.22
CA HIS A 68 9.81 -7.38 2.40
C HIS A 68 9.79 -8.90 2.22
N ARG A 69 10.84 -9.47 1.62
CA ARG A 69 10.96 -10.91 1.39
C ARG A 69 11.19 -11.65 2.71
N LEU A 70 10.39 -12.69 2.97
CA LEU A 70 10.54 -13.58 4.12
C LEU A 70 11.35 -14.83 3.76
N THR A 71 10.82 -15.65 2.85
CA THR A 71 11.35 -16.98 2.54
C THR A 71 10.86 -17.47 1.18
N GLU A 72 11.19 -18.70 0.86
CA GLU A 72 10.59 -19.46 -0.23
C GLU A 72 9.99 -20.74 0.34
N ARG A 73 8.80 -21.12 -0.11
CA ARG A 73 8.04 -22.26 0.44
C ARG A 73 7.41 -23.10 -0.66
N PRO A 74 7.29 -24.42 -0.43
CA PRO A 74 6.50 -25.29 -1.31
C PRO A 74 5.03 -24.83 -1.34
N ILE A 75 4.43 -24.73 -2.53
CA ILE A 75 3.02 -24.36 -2.71
C ILE A 75 2.10 -25.37 -2.00
N ALA A 76 2.39 -26.67 -2.13
CA ALA A 76 1.64 -27.73 -1.44
C ALA A 76 1.63 -27.52 0.09
N GLY A 77 2.75 -27.09 0.68
CA GLY A 77 2.83 -26.79 2.13
C GLY A 77 1.94 -25.64 2.54
N LEU A 78 1.89 -24.55 1.75
CA LEU A 78 0.99 -23.41 2.02
C LEU A 78 -0.49 -23.81 1.92
N LEU A 79 -0.85 -24.65 0.96
CA LEU A 79 -2.20 -25.18 0.81
C LEU A 79 -2.61 -26.05 2.01
N ALA A 80 -1.71 -26.90 2.47
CA ALA A 80 -1.95 -27.78 3.63
C ALA A 80 -2.17 -27.00 4.94
N GLU A 81 -1.37 -25.94 5.17
CA GLU A 81 -1.49 -25.10 6.38
C GLU A 81 -2.77 -24.25 6.40
N SER A 82 -3.21 -23.83 5.23
CA SER A 82 -4.41 -22.99 5.10
C SER A 82 -5.71 -23.81 5.15
N GLY A 83 -5.67 -25.15 5.08
CA GLY A 83 -6.82 -26.06 5.10
C GLY A 83 -7.11 -26.60 6.49
N GLY A 84 -8.38 -26.47 6.95
CA GLY A 84 -8.88 -27.37 8.00
C GLY A 84 -8.86 -28.82 7.48
N GLN A 85 -9.00 -29.83 8.39
CA GLN A 85 -8.95 -31.26 8.06
C GLN A 85 -9.86 -31.74 6.90
N ALA A 86 -10.82 -30.90 6.45
CA ALA A 86 -11.74 -31.22 5.35
C ALA A 86 -11.22 -30.91 3.95
N ASP A 87 -10.13 -30.11 3.80
CA ASP A 87 -9.64 -29.60 2.51
C ASP A 87 -8.40 -30.36 1.97
N GLN A 88 -8.05 -31.51 2.54
CA GLN A 88 -7.02 -32.39 1.98
C GLN A 88 -7.59 -33.10 0.73
N ASN A 89 -7.80 -32.32 -0.33
CA ASN A 89 -8.10 -32.90 -1.62
C ASN A 89 -6.88 -33.66 -2.11
N ALA A 90 -7.06 -34.92 -2.50
CA ALA A 90 -6.01 -35.75 -3.13
C ALA A 90 -5.38 -35.05 -4.37
N GLN A 91 -6.03 -34.03 -4.88
CA GLN A 91 -5.56 -33.17 -5.99
C GLN A 91 -4.44 -32.19 -5.56
N ASP A 92 -4.29 -31.85 -4.28
CA ASP A 92 -3.26 -30.93 -3.80
C ASP A 92 -1.89 -31.63 -3.61
N SER A 93 -1.87 -32.97 -3.49
CA SER A 93 -0.63 -33.76 -3.42
C SER A 93 0.15 -33.82 -4.74
N ALA A 94 -0.46 -33.47 -5.87
CA ALA A 94 0.17 -33.40 -7.19
C ALA A 94 0.67 -31.99 -7.54
N ILE A 95 0.58 -31.04 -6.59
CA ILE A 95 1.03 -29.63 -6.81
C ILE A 95 2.51 -29.53 -6.48
N GLU A 96 3.29 -29.14 -7.48
CA GLU A 96 4.73 -28.98 -7.39
C GLU A 96 5.14 -27.50 -7.40
N GLY A 97 6.39 -27.24 -7.05
CA GLY A 97 7.00 -25.92 -7.12
C GLY A 97 6.99 -25.17 -5.80
N ASN A 98 7.85 -24.15 -5.79
CA ASN A 98 8.02 -23.22 -4.68
C ASN A 98 7.52 -21.84 -5.06
N ILE A 99 7.10 -21.08 -4.06
CA ILE A 99 6.69 -19.69 -4.20
C ILE A 99 7.46 -18.81 -3.21
N ARG A 100 7.89 -17.63 -3.67
CA ARG A 100 8.48 -16.62 -2.80
C ARG A 100 7.39 -16.00 -1.93
N VAL A 101 7.66 -15.95 -0.62
CA VAL A 101 6.75 -15.40 0.39
C VAL A 101 7.27 -14.07 0.87
N PHE A 102 6.41 -13.06 0.89
CA PHE A 102 6.67 -11.71 1.38
C PHE A 102 5.88 -11.45 2.66
N LEU A 103 6.39 -10.58 3.52
CA LEU A 103 5.62 -10.01 4.64
C LEU A 103 4.76 -8.87 4.10
N GLY A 104 3.46 -9.12 3.97
CA GLY A 104 2.50 -8.14 3.41
C GLY A 104 2.09 -7.06 4.39
N GLY A 105 2.28 -7.29 5.69
CA GLY A 105 1.98 -6.32 6.73
C GLY A 105 1.75 -6.97 8.09
N PRO A 106 1.53 -6.17 9.14
CA PRO A 106 1.42 -6.64 10.53
C PRO A 106 0.04 -7.21 10.87
N VAL A 107 -0.99 -6.98 10.04
CA VAL A 107 -2.37 -7.40 10.33
C VAL A 107 -2.61 -8.78 9.73
N GLU A 108 -3.22 -9.69 10.49
CA GLU A 108 -3.53 -11.05 10.08
C GLU A 108 -2.37 -11.80 9.38
N PRO A 109 -1.23 -12.00 10.03
CA PRO A 109 0.02 -12.48 9.41
C PRO A 109 -0.07 -13.93 8.87
N SER A 110 -1.15 -14.65 9.14
CA SER A 110 -1.45 -15.97 8.57
C SER A 110 -2.31 -15.91 7.31
N TYR A 111 -2.84 -14.75 6.97
CA TYR A 111 -3.71 -14.59 5.79
C TYR A 111 -2.87 -14.34 4.53
N GLY A 112 -3.14 -15.11 3.47
CA GLY A 112 -2.36 -15.07 2.24
C GLY A 112 -3.05 -14.29 1.12
N PHE A 113 -2.28 -13.48 0.41
CA PHE A 113 -2.70 -12.68 -0.74
C PHE A 113 -1.75 -12.93 -1.91
N VAL A 114 -2.30 -13.12 -3.11
CA VAL A 114 -1.51 -13.15 -4.35
C VAL A 114 -1.77 -11.88 -5.12
N ILE A 115 -0.74 -11.03 -5.24
CA ILE A 115 -0.72 -9.90 -6.16
C ILE A 115 -0.26 -10.44 -7.50
N HIS A 116 -0.94 -10.14 -8.59
CA HIS A 116 -0.64 -10.75 -9.89
C HIS A 116 -0.98 -9.85 -11.08
N SER A 117 -0.46 -10.20 -12.24
CA SER A 117 -0.76 -9.53 -13.51
C SER A 117 -2.22 -9.76 -13.94
N GLY A 118 -2.82 -8.74 -14.55
CA GLY A 118 -4.27 -8.62 -14.72
C GLY A 118 -4.89 -9.52 -15.80
N GLU A 119 -4.09 -10.33 -16.56
CA GLU A 119 -4.61 -11.29 -17.53
C GLU A 119 -5.29 -12.49 -16.87
N TYR A 120 -4.88 -12.86 -15.65
CA TYR A 120 -5.53 -13.91 -14.87
C TYR A 120 -6.69 -13.35 -14.06
N ARG A 121 -7.85 -14.04 -14.10
CA ARG A 121 -9.06 -13.62 -13.39
C ARG A 121 -9.83 -14.80 -12.83
N ARG A 122 -10.30 -14.64 -11.61
CA ARG A 122 -11.30 -15.48 -10.95
C ARG A 122 -12.43 -14.59 -10.43
N ARG A 123 -13.50 -15.20 -9.96
CA ARG A 123 -14.68 -14.46 -9.46
C ARG A 123 -14.33 -13.50 -8.31
N GLU A 124 -13.38 -13.88 -7.45
CA GLU A 124 -12.96 -13.16 -6.26
C GLU A 124 -11.75 -12.24 -6.51
N THR A 125 -11.31 -12.11 -7.76
CA THR A 125 -10.17 -11.26 -8.12
C THR A 125 -10.57 -9.79 -8.04
N LEU A 126 -9.85 -9.03 -7.22
CA LEU A 126 -9.85 -7.57 -7.23
C LEU A 126 -8.92 -7.09 -8.34
N THR A 127 -9.44 -6.32 -9.29
CA THR A 127 -8.65 -5.75 -10.38
C THR A 127 -8.46 -4.26 -10.15
N LEU A 128 -7.23 -3.77 -10.32
CA LEU A 128 -6.86 -2.37 -10.25
C LEU A 128 -6.73 -1.79 -11.68
N ASP A 129 -6.95 -0.49 -11.83
CA ASP A 129 -6.86 0.19 -13.13
C ASP A 129 -5.43 0.18 -13.71
N SER A 130 -4.42 -0.01 -12.86
CA SER A 130 -3.01 -0.16 -13.25
C SER A 130 -2.69 -1.44 -14.02
N GLY A 131 -3.64 -2.37 -14.17
CA GLY A 131 -3.41 -3.70 -14.76
C GLY A 131 -2.81 -4.71 -13.79
N VAL A 132 -2.73 -4.37 -12.51
CA VAL A 132 -2.41 -5.28 -11.41
C VAL A 132 -3.70 -5.81 -10.81
N ALA A 133 -3.66 -7.01 -10.27
CA ALA A 133 -4.81 -7.62 -9.61
C ALA A 133 -4.39 -8.32 -8.30
N MET A 134 -5.37 -8.65 -7.46
CA MET A 134 -5.17 -9.39 -6.23
C MET A 134 -6.24 -10.47 -6.07
N THR A 135 -5.80 -11.66 -5.67
CA THR A 135 -6.67 -12.79 -5.33
C THR A 135 -6.25 -13.39 -3.98
N ALA A 136 -7.21 -13.59 -3.08
CA ALA A 136 -6.96 -14.10 -1.73
C ALA A 136 -7.45 -15.55 -1.51
N THR A 137 -7.86 -16.25 -2.55
CA THR A 137 -8.32 -17.65 -2.46
C THR A 137 -7.21 -18.64 -2.73
N LYS A 138 -7.31 -19.84 -2.15
CA LYS A 138 -6.34 -20.94 -2.36
C LYS A 138 -6.29 -21.43 -3.80
N ASP A 139 -7.36 -21.22 -4.56
CA ASP A 139 -7.45 -21.70 -5.94
C ASP A 139 -6.38 -21.09 -6.84
N ILE A 140 -5.99 -19.83 -6.61
CA ILE A 140 -4.88 -19.25 -7.37
C ILE A 140 -3.55 -19.96 -7.09
N LEU A 141 -3.30 -20.41 -5.85
CA LEU A 141 -2.10 -21.20 -5.53
C LEU A 141 -2.12 -22.57 -6.24
N ARG A 142 -3.31 -23.19 -6.34
CA ARG A 142 -3.49 -24.44 -7.11
C ARG A 142 -3.20 -24.22 -8.58
N ASP A 143 -3.72 -23.13 -9.15
CA ASP A 143 -3.49 -22.79 -10.56
C ASP A 143 -2.02 -22.48 -10.83
N ILE A 144 -1.35 -21.74 -9.94
CA ILE A 144 0.11 -21.48 -10.06
C ILE A 144 0.88 -22.80 -10.05
N GLY A 145 0.57 -23.70 -9.10
CA GLY A 145 1.24 -25.00 -9.01
C GLY A 145 0.93 -25.97 -10.16
N ARG A 146 -0.11 -25.68 -10.97
CA ARG A 146 -0.47 -26.41 -12.20
C ARG A 146 -0.01 -25.72 -13.48
N HIS A 147 0.77 -24.64 -13.38
CA HIS A 147 1.17 -23.79 -14.50
C HIS A 147 -0.02 -23.18 -15.28
N GLN A 148 -1.14 -22.94 -14.60
CA GLN A 148 -2.36 -22.33 -15.12
C GLN A 148 -2.65 -20.96 -14.45
N GLY A 149 -1.73 -20.49 -13.62
CA GLY A 149 -1.81 -19.22 -12.91
C GLY A 149 -1.39 -18.03 -13.76
N PRO A 150 -1.32 -16.84 -13.14
CA PRO A 150 -0.87 -15.61 -13.80
C PRO A 150 0.61 -15.69 -14.22
N GLU A 151 0.99 -14.88 -15.23
CA GLU A 151 2.38 -14.80 -15.70
C GLU A 151 3.32 -14.23 -14.63
N LYS A 152 2.86 -13.21 -13.92
CA LYS A 152 3.62 -12.54 -12.85
C LYS A 152 2.82 -12.56 -11.57
N TYR A 153 3.48 -12.89 -10.46
CA TYR A 153 2.82 -12.92 -9.16
C TYR A 153 3.80 -12.77 -7.99
N LEU A 154 3.23 -12.32 -6.86
CA LEU A 154 3.85 -12.25 -5.54
C LEU A 154 2.87 -12.86 -4.54
N PHE A 155 3.37 -13.67 -3.62
CA PHE A 155 2.59 -14.17 -2.50
C PHE A 155 3.00 -13.47 -1.21
N ALA A 156 2.06 -12.82 -0.56
CA ALA A 156 2.29 -12.07 0.67
C ALA A 156 1.43 -12.60 1.82
N LEU A 157 1.97 -12.60 3.03
CA LEU A 157 1.29 -12.93 4.26
C LEU A 157 1.01 -11.66 5.07
N GLY A 158 -0.24 -11.50 5.51
CA GLY A 158 -0.69 -10.31 6.22
C GLY A 158 -0.86 -9.08 5.32
N TYR A 159 -1.30 -7.99 5.94
CA TYR A 159 -1.57 -6.72 5.26
C TYR A 159 -1.31 -5.51 6.15
N ALA A 160 -1.27 -4.33 5.57
CA ALA A 160 -1.29 -3.04 6.23
C ALA A 160 -2.69 -2.44 6.11
N GLY A 161 -3.20 -1.88 7.22
CA GLY A 161 -4.52 -1.28 7.27
C GLY A 161 -4.49 0.05 8.00
N TRP A 162 -5.27 1.00 7.53
CA TRP A 162 -5.47 2.33 8.11
C TRP A 162 -6.95 2.56 8.39
N GLY A 163 -7.25 3.14 9.55
CA GLY A 163 -8.59 3.66 9.84
C GLY A 163 -8.91 4.93 9.04
N ALA A 164 -10.16 5.37 9.09
CA ALA A 164 -10.62 6.59 8.43
C ALA A 164 -9.73 7.80 8.78
N GLY A 165 -9.22 8.53 7.79
CA GLY A 165 -8.37 9.71 7.96
C GLY A 165 -6.95 9.44 8.45
N GLN A 166 -6.59 8.18 8.74
CA GLN A 166 -5.27 7.86 9.27
C GLN A 166 -4.19 7.98 8.20
N LEU A 167 -4.41 7.41 7.01
CA LEU A 167 -3.45 7.46 5.92
C LEU A 167 -3.19 8.89 5.46
N GLU A 168 -4.23 9.68 5.33
CA GLU A 168 -4.16 11.11 4.97
C GLU A 168 -3.32 11.89 5.99
N GLY A 169 -3.53 11.62 7.28
CA GLY A 169 -2.73 12.22 8.35
C GLY A 169 -1.25 11.81 8.30
N GLU A 170 -0.95 10.56 7.92
CA GLU A 170 0.42 10.07 7.76
C GLU A 170 1.09 10.66 6.51
N ILE A 171 0.36 10.82 5.40
CA ILE A 171 0.85 11.50 4.19
C ILE A 171 1.13 12.98 4.47
N ALA A 172 0.22 13.68 5.16
CA ALA A 172 0.41 15.09 5.53
C ALA A 172 1.66 15.32 6.42
N ARG A 173 2.10 14.30 7.17
CA ARG A 173 3.34 14.33 7.95
C ARG A 173 4.57 13.85 7.16
N HIS A 174 4.41 13.54 5.86
CA HIS A 174 5.45 12.97 4.98
C HIS A 174 6.00 11.62 5.47
N ASP A 175 5.15 10.79 6.12
CA ASP A 175 5.50 9.42 6.45
C ASP A 175 5.48 8.54 5.19
N TRP A 176 4.64 8.89 4.21
CA TRP A 176 4.47 8.18 2.93
C TRP A 176 4.58 9.14 1.75
N PHE A 177 5.22 8.65 0.68
CA PHE A 177 5.15 9.21 -0.66
C PHE A 177 4.33 8.30 -1.57
N THR A 178 3.83 8.82 -2.69
CA THR A 178 3.05 8.03 -3.65
C THR A 178 3.72 7.97 -5.03
N THR A 179 3.42 6.92 -5.78
CA THR A 179 3.73 6.80 -7.21
C THR A 179 2.75 5.82 -7.84
N PRO A 180 2.42 5.92 -9.15
CA PRO A 180 1.61 4.92 -9.83
C PRO A 180 2.17 3.51 -9.67
N GLY A 181 1.29 2.53 -9.35
CA GLY A 181 1.63 1.13 -9.19
C GLY A 181 1.67 0.40 -10.54
N GLU A 182 2.55 0.84 -11.44
CA GLU A 182 2.73 0.21 -12.75
C GLU A 182 3.25 -1.22 -12.64
N PRO A 183 2.80 -2.15 -13.50
CA PRO A 183 3.18 -3.56 -13.43
C PRO A 183 4.69 -3.82 -13.50
N ASP A 184 5.46 -3.00 -14.23
CA ASP A 184 6.92 -3.13 -14.33
C ASP A 184 7.61 -2.84 -12.99
N LEU A 185 7.05 -1.93 -12.18
CA LEU A 185 7.55 -1.62 -10.85
C LEU A 185 7.03 -2.63 -9.82
N VAL A 186 5.73 -2.97 -9.85
CA VAL A 186 5.11 -3.94 -8.93
C VAL A 186 5.73 -5.33 -9.07
N PHE A 187 6.06 -5.79 -10.28
CA PHE A 187 6.64 -7.12 -10.54
C PHE A 187 8.14 -7.10 -10.80
N ASP A 188 8.83 -6.01 -10.44
CA ASP A 188 10.28 -5.93 -10.55
C ASP A 188 10.98 -7.12 -9.89
N ALA A 189 11.94 -7.71 -10.58
CA ALA A 189 12.69 -8.84 -10.05
C ALA A 189 13.66 -8.46 -8.92
N GLU A 190 14.18 -7.21 -8.95
CA GLU A 190 15.16 -6.71 -7.99
C GLU A 190 14.49 -6.07 -6.76
N ARG A 191 13.80 -6.89 -5.97
CA ARG A 191 13.05 -6.45 -4.78
C ARG A 191 13.89 -5.71 -3.74
N GLY A 192 15.16 -6.00 -3.66
CA GLY A 192 16.07 -5.34 -2.71
C GLY A 192 16.28 -3.85 -3.01
N GLN A 193 16.04 -3.42 -4.25
CA GLN A 193 16.17 -2.02 -4.70
C GLN A 193 14.81 -1.37 -5.00
N LEU A 194 13.70 -2.08 -4.71
CA LEU A 194 12.38 -1.58 -5.08
C LEU A 194 12.04 -0.26 -4.38
N TRP A 195 12.44 -0.10 -3.12
CA TRP A 195 12.20 1.13 -2.37
C TRP A 195 12.88 2.34 -3.03
N GLU A 196 14.17 2.24 -3.36
CA GLU A 196 14.93 3.32 -4.02
C GLU A 196 14.35 3.64 -5.39
N ARG A 197 13.96 2.63 -6.16
CA ARG A 197 13.39 2.79 -7.50
C ARG A 197 12.01 3.44 -7.46
N ALA A 198 11.16 3.02 -6.51
CA ALA A 198 9.86 3.64 -6.29
C ALA A 198 10.02 5.09 -5.81
N LEU A 199 10.95 5.33 -4.87
CA LEU A 199 11.24 6.68 -4.37
C LEU A 199 11.75 7.62 -5.46
N ALA A 200 12.52 7.12 -6.43
CA ALA A 200 12.97 7.89 -7.58
C ALA A 200 11.82 8.30 -8.54
N ARG A 201 10.73 7.51 -8.55
CA ARG A 201 9.52 7.75 -9.36
C ARG A 201 8.41 8.49 -8.61
N ARG A 202 8.61 8.76 -7.30
CA ARG A 202 7.57 9.43 -6.50
C ARG A 202 7.06 10.70 -7.17
N SER A 203 5.78 10.96 -7.03
CA SER A 203 5.17 12.23 -7.41
C SER A 203 5.92 13.35 -6.70
N ARG A 204 6.53 14.25 -7.45
CA ARG A 204 7.07 15.48 -6.90
C ARG A 204 5.88 16.41 -6.75
N GLU A 205 5.57 16.80 -5.54
CA GLU A 205 4.75 17.98 -5.32
C GLU A 205 5.50 19.14 -6.00
N LEU A 206 4.86 19.71 -7.02
CA LEU A 206 5.38 20.87 -7.77
C LEU A 206 5.05 22.15 -7.00
#